data_12150fd24c5c7ca17ea4c12ac8c5d977
#
_entry.id   12150fd24c5c7ca17ea4c12ac8c5d977
#
_cell.length_a   1.000
_cell.length_b   1.000
_cell.length_c   1.000
_cell.angle_alpha   90.00
_cell.angle_beta   90.00
_cell.angle_gamma   90.00
#
_symmetry.space_group_name_H-M   'P 1'
#
loop_
_entity.id
_entity.type
_entity.pdbx_description
1 polymer ?
#
loop_
_entity_poly.entity_id
_entity_poly.type
_entity_poly.pdbx_seq_one_letter_code
_entity_poly.pdbx_strand_id
1 'polypeptide(L)'
;MFNTKSKLTDPVTISPSFQLPIILIILSFMLLFLNIGYWPTIVFAAFSFFLLLQSFTLRIKITNEDFVVLQLGKEIRTFPFKNWISWKFFFPIIPGIFYFREKSSPHLLPILFNQEQLKKELIKKVESLEIKNP
;
A
#
# COMPACT_ATOMS: atom_id res chain seq x y z
N MET A 1 7.51 1.44 32.43
CA MET A 1 8.44 0.66 31.83
C MET A 1 7.89 -0.44 31.00
N PHE A 2 7.21 -1.38 31.61
CA PHE A 2 6.53 -2.31 30.93
C PHE A 2 5.64 -1.73 29.92
N ASN A 3 4.91 -0.63 30.14
CA ASN A 3 3.94 -0.03 29.25
C ASN A 3 4.54 0.49 27.98
N THR A 4 5.76 0.99 28.04
CA THR A 4 6.44 1.48 26.85
C THR A 4 6.75 0.34 25.90
N LYS A 5 7.17 -0.79 26.43
CA LYS A 5 7.42 -1.93 25.62
C LYS A 5 6.15 -2.47 24.99
N SER A 6 5.07 -2.52 25.73
CA SER A 6 3.79 -2.95 25.22
C SER A 6 3.35 -2.10 24.07
N LYS A 7 3.45 -0.79 24.18
CA LYS A 7 3.07 0.12 23.10
C LYS A 7 3.93 -0.10 21.89
N LEU A 8 5.23 -0.36 22.06
CA LEU A 8 6.12 -0.58 20.95
C LEU A 8 5.86 -1.90 20.25
N THR A 9 5.36 -2.89 20.98
CA THR A 9 5.10 -4.19 20.40
C THR A 9 3.68 -4.38 19.89
N ASP A 10 2.77 -3.45 20.21
CA ASP A 10 1.38 -3.55 19.77
C ASP A 10 1.31 -3.42 18.24
N PRO A 11 0.74 -4.39 17.56
CA PRO A 11 0.60 -4.29 16.11
C PRO A 11 -0.46 -3.27 15.74
N VAL A 12 -0.26 -2.60 14.62
CA VAL A 12 -1.19 -1.62 14.09
C VAL A 12 -1.70 -2.10 12.75
N THR A 13 -3.01 -2.18 12.60
CA THR A 13 -3.61 -2.53 11.31
C THR A 13 -3.99 -1.24 10.58
N ILE A 14 -3.48 -1.10 9.37
CA ILE A 14 -3.72 0.10 8.56
C ILE A 14 -5.13 0.07 8.00
N SER A 15 -5.84 1.18 8.11
CA SER A 15 -7.20 1.29 7.60
C SER A 15 -7.25 1.18 6.08
N PRO A 16 -8.31 0.58 5.51
CA PRO A 16 -8.40 0.48 4.05
C PRO A 16 -8.65 1.84 3.41
N SER A 17 -8.28 1.96 2.15
CA SER A 17 -8.55 3.15 1.36
C SER A 17 -9.06 2.71 0.00
N PHE A 18 -10.09 3.39 -0.49
CA PHE A 18 -10.68 3.08 -1.78
C PHE A 18 -10.37 4.14 -2.83
N GLN A 19 -9.49 5.10 -2.50
CA GLN A 19 -9.17 6.20 -3.40
C GLN A 19 -8.58 5.76 -4.71
N LEU A 20 -7.59 4.88 -4.69
CA LEU A 20 -6.95 4.43 -5.91
C LEU A 20 -7.92 3.73 -6.86
N PRO A 21 -8.69 2.72 -6.42
CA PRO A 21 -9.65 2.10 -7.32
C PRO A 21 -10.68 3.09 -7.88
N ILE A 22 -11.18 4.00 -7.05
CA ILE A 22 -12.16 4.98 -7.50
C ILE A 22 -11.57 5.91 -8.55
N ILE A 23 -10.36 6.39 -8.33
CA ILE A 23 -9.68 7.25 -9.30
C ILE A 23 -9.51 6.50 -10.63
N LEU A 24 -9.11 5.24 -10.57
CA LEU A 24 -8.91 4.46 -11.79
C LEU A 24 -10.22 4.18 -12.52
N ILE A 25 -11.32 3.99 -11.79
CA ILE A 25 -12.63 3.82 -12.40
C ILE A 25 -13.02 5.09 -13.16
N ILE A 26 -12.84 6.25 -12.54
CA ILE A 26 -13.14 7.52 -13.19
C ILE A 26 -12.29 7.69 -14.44
N LEU A 27 -11.00 7.40 -14.35
CA LEU A 27 -10.11 7.49 -15.50
C LEU A 27 -10.52 6.54 -16.61
N SER A 28 -11.01 5.34 -16.28
CA SER A 28 -11.44 4.40 -17.31
C SER A 28 -12.63 4.92 -18.10
N PHE A 29 -13.57 5.61 -17.44
CA PHE A 29 -14.69 6.22 -18.14
C PHE A 29 -14.23 7.40 -19.01
N MET A 30 -13.21 8.15 -18.56
CA MET A 30 -12.67 9.24 -19.33
C MET A 30 -12.01 8.76 -20.63
N LEU A 31 -11.54 7.53 -20.67
CA LEU A 31 -10.96 6.98 -21.89
C LEU A 31 -11.98 6.84 -23.02
N LEU A 32 -13.28 6.80 -22.70
CA LEU A 32 -14.32 6.74 -23.71
C LEU A 32 -14.35 7.99 -24.56
N PHE A 33 -13.85 9.12 -24.06
CA PHE A 33 -13.83 10.36 -24.82
C PHE A 33 -12.70 10.39 -25.86
N LEU A 34 -11.78 9.43 -25.79
CA LEU A 34 -10.72 9.30 -26.77
C LEU A 34 -11.19 8.35 -27.87
N ASN A 35 -10.86 8.65 -29.11
CA ASN A 35 -11.27 7.81 -30.24
C ASN A 35 -10.36 6.61 -30.44
N ILE A 36 -10.22 5.79 -29.39
CA ILE A 36 -9.35 4.62 -29.44
C ILE A 36 -10.11 3.31 -29.23
N GLY A 37 -11.45 3.37 -29.21
CA GLY A 37 -12.29 2.18 -29.05
C GLY A 37 -12.68 1.95 -27.59
N TYR A 38 -13.42 0.89 -27.37
CA TYR A 38 -13.91 0.57 -26.02
C TYR A 38 -12.97 -0.31 -25.22
N TRP A 39 -12.03 -1.00 -25.88
CA TRP A 39 -11.21 -1.97 -25.17
C TRP A 39 -10.34 -1.38 -24.06
N PRO A 40 -9.75 -0.17 -24.19
CA PRO A 40 -8.98 0.39 -23.07
C PRO A 40 -9.85 0.63 -21.85
N THR A 41 -11.07 1.11 -22.04
CA THR A 41 -12.00 1.32 -20.94
C THR A 41 -12.33 0.01 -20.25
N ILE A 42 -12.58 -1.04 -21.02
CA ILE A 42 -12.91 -2.34 -20.44
C ILE A 42 -11.75 -2.88 -19.63
N VAL A 43 -10.52 -2.79 -20.15
CA VAL A 43 -9.34 -3.28 -19.46
C VAL A 43 -9.10 -2.51 -18.16
N PHE A 44 -9.15 -1.17 -18.21
CA PHE A 44 -8.94 -0.36 -17.04
C PHE A 44 -10.04 -0.52 -16.01
N ALA A 45 -11.28 -0.65 -16.46
CA ALA A 45 -12.40 -0.84 -15.53
C ALA A 45 -12.30 -2.18 -14.81
N ALA A 46 -11.92 -3.24 -15.53
CA ALA A 46 -11.75 -4.56 -14.94
C ALA A 46 -10.64 -4.55 -13.91
N PHE A 47 -9.51 -3.90 -14.21
CA PHE A 47 -8.40 -3.79 -13.28
C PHE A 47 -8.80 -2.97 -12.04
N SER A 48 -9.53 -1.87 -12.25
CA SER A 48 -9.98 -1.02 -11.15
C SER A 48 -10.93 -1.77 -10.23
N PHE A 49 -11.82 -2.55 -10.81
CA PHE A 49 -12.76 -3.35 -10.04
C PHE A 49 -12.03 -4.42 -9.22
N PHE A 50 -11.01 -5.03 -9.82
CA PHE A 50 -10.17 -5.99 -9.12
C PHE A 50 -9.49 -5.31 -7.91
N LEU A 51 -8.93 -4.12 -8.09
CA LEU A 51 -8.32 -3.39 -6.99
C LEU A 51 -9.35 -3.01 -5.92
N LEU A 52 -10.56 -2.68 -6.33
CA LEU A 52 -11.61 -2.37 -5.38
C LEU A 52 -11.92 -3.59 -4.50
N LEU A 53 -12.03 -4.77 -5.10
CA LEU A 53 -12.24 -5.98 -4.35
C LEU A 53 -11.08 -6.26 -3.40
N GLN A 54 -9.86 -6.02 -3.84
CA GLN A 54 -8.70 -6.20 -2.98
C GLN A 54 -8.73 -5.21 -1.81
N SER A 55 -9.23 -4.00 -2.02
CA SER A 55 -9.35 -3.01 -0.94
C SER A 55 -10.27 -3.46 0.18
N PHE A 56 -11.27 -4.28 -0.14
CA PHE A 56 -12.17 -4.81 0.89
C PHE A 56 -11.54 -5.94 1.69
N THR A 57 -10.60 -6.68 1.11
CA THR A 57 -10.07 -7.90 1.72
C THR A 57 -8.64 -7.79 2.22
N LEU A 58 -7.81 -6.96 1.58
CA LEU A 58 -6.42 -6.82 1.98
C LEU A 58 -6.28 -5.84 3.14
N ARG A 59 -5.40 -6.18 4.05
CA ARG A 59 -5.05 -5.29 5.16
C ARG A 59 -3.55 -5.35 5.37
N ILE A 60 -3.01 -4.29 5.90
CA ILE A 60 -1.59 -4.22 6.26
C ILE A 60 -1.51 -4.11 7.77
N LYS A 61 -0.67 -4.93 8.35
CA LYS A 61 -0.44 -4.92 9.79
C LYS A 61 1.03 -4.61 10.04
N ILE A 62 1.29 -3.61 10.85
CA ILE A 62 2.65 -3.20 11.19
C ILE A 62 2.95 -3.64 12.61
N THR A 63 3.96 -4.48 12.77
CA THR A 63 4.45 -4.85 14.10
C THR A 63 5.81 -4.18 14.31
N ASN A 64 6.42 -4.37 15.46
CA ASN A 64 7.73 -3.81 15.69
C ASN A 64 8.80 -4.38 14.78
N GLU A 65 8.60 -5.59 14.31
CA GLU A 65 9.60 -6.29 13.52
C GLU A 65 9.22 -6.51 12.07
N ASP A 66 7.92 -6.49 11.77
CA ASP A 66 7.45 -6.94 10.47
C ASP A 66 6.41 -6.04 9.84
N PHE A 67 6.41 -6.06 8.51
CA PHE A 67 5.34 -5.53 7.69
C PHE A 67 4.57 -6.75 7.20
N VAL A 68 3.32 -6.89 7.61
CA VAL A 68 2.53 -8.09 7.34
C VAL A 68 1.35 -7.78 6.42
N VAL A 69 1.17 -8.59 5.39
CA VAL A 69 0.02 -8.46 4.50
C VAL A 69 -0.99 -9.53 4.85
N LEU A 70 -2.21 -9.10 5.14
CA LEU A 70 -3.31 -9.98 5.49
C LEU A 70 -4.35 -9.98 4.39
N GLN A 71 -4.95 -11.13 4.14
CA GLN A 71 -6.11 -11.20 3.26
C GLN A 71 -7.16 -12.06 3.93
N LEU A 72 -8.35 -11.47 4.09
CA LEU A 72 -9.46 -12.12 4.80
C LEU A 72 -9.06 -12.62 6.19
N GLY A 73 -8.22 -11.83 6.86
CA GLY A 73 -7.77 -12.15 8.21
C GLY A 73 -6.59 -13.10 8.31
N LYS A 74 -6.13 -13.64 7.19
CA LYS A 74 -4.99 -14.56 7.18
C LYS A 74 -3.73 -13.84 6.72
N GLU A 75 -2.61 -14.11 7.39
CA GLU A 75 -1.32 -13.57 6.96
C GLU A 75 -0.85 -14.30 5.72
N ILE A 76 -0.77 -13.60 4.62
CA ILE A 76 -0.32 -14.20 3.37
C ILE A 76 1.14 -13.90 3.05
N ARG A 77 1.67 -12.78 3.55
CA ARG A 77 3.07 -12.43 3.36
C ARG A 77 3.57 -11.68 4.59
N THR A 78 4.82 -11.91 4.93
CA THR A 78 5.49 -11.19 6.02
C THR A 78 6.84 -10.70 5.53
N PHE A 79 7.10 -9.42 5.74
CA PHE A 79 8.35 -8.80 5.30
C PHE A 79 9.05 -8.20 6.51
N PRO A 80 10.07 -8.89 7.08
CA PRO A 80 10.75 -8.36 8.26
C PRO A 80 11.48 -7.07 7.96
N PHE A 81 11.30 -6.06 8.82
CA PHE A 81 11.96 -4.77 8.61
C PHE A 81 13.48 -4.87 8.61
N LYS A 82 14.03 -5.86 9.28
CA LYS A 82 15.48 -6.04 9.30
C LYS A 82 16.06 -6.34 7.93
N ASN A 83 15.23 -6.81 7.00
CA ASN A 83 15.66 -7.11 5.64
C ASN A 83 15.43 -5.95 4.67
N TRP A 84 14.80 -4.87 5.15
CA TRP A 84 14.50 -3.73 4.30
C TRP A 84 15.77 -2.89 4.05
N ILE A 85 15.91 -2.40 2.82
CA ILE A 85 17.01 -1.51 2.45
C ILE A 85 16.48 -0.09 2.29
N SER A 86 15.30 0.07 1.68
CA SER A 86 14.74 1.39 1.43
C SER A 86 13.25 1.30 1.16
N TRP A 87 12.55 2.43 1.28
CA TRP A 87 11.13 2.49 0.95
C TRP A 87 10.76 3.91 0.53
N LYS A 88 9.68 4.02 -0.23
CA LYS A 88 9.19 5.32 -0.65
C LYS A 88 7.76 5.17 -1.21
N PHE A 89 7.00 6.28 -1.18
CA PHE A 89 5.71 6.34 -1.85
C PHE A 89 5.90 7.03 -3.19
N PHE A 90 5.53 6.37 -4.26
CA PHE A 90 5.49 7.00 -5.56
C PHE A 90 4.18 7.80 -5.62
N PHE A 91 4.21 8.95 -6.27
CA PHE A 91 3.04 9.83 -6.40
C PHE A 91 2.47 10.23 -5.04
N PRO A 92 3.25 10.94 -4.21
CA PRO A 92 2.81 11.22 -2.83
C PRO A 92 1.57 12.10 -2.72
N ILE A 93 1.24 12.86 -3.77
CA ILE A 93 0.07 13.74 -3.75
C ILE A 93 -1.22 12.95 -3.93
N ILE A 94 -1.19 11.90 -4.75
CA ILE A 94 -2.34 11.03 -4.97
C ILE A 94 -1.97 9.61 -4.61
N PRO A 95 -2.92 8.80 -4.16
CA PRO A 95 -2.61 7.42 -3.82
C PRO A 95 -2.18 6.67 -5.07
N GLY A 96 -1.02 6.09 -5.03
CA GLY A 96 -0.45 5.40 -6.17
C GLY A 96 0.17 4.09 -5.76
N ILE A 97 1.49 4.07 -5.67
CA ILE A 97 2.22 2.84 -5.42
C ILE A 97 3.18 3.02 -4.25
N PHE A 98 3.19 2.05 -3.34
CA PHE A 98 4.16 1.99 -2.28
C PHE A 98 5.27 1.05 -2.70
N TYR A 99 6.51 1.54 -2.62
CA TYR A 99 7.70 0.78 -2.98
C TYR A 99 8.53 0.52 -1.73
N PHE A 100 8.99 -0.71 -1.55
CA PHE A 100 10.04 -0.97 -0.59
C PHE A 100 10.97 -2.04 -1.16
N ARG A 101 12.21 -2.00 -0.75
CA ARG A 101 13.20 -2.94 -1.22
C ARG A 101 13.78 -3.72 -0.06
N GLU A 102 13.74 -5.03 -0.19
CA GLU A 102 14.42 -5.93 0.71
C GLU A 102 15.77 -6.32 0.11
N LYS A 103 16.62 -6.95 0.92
CA LYS A 103 17.92 -7.41 0.45
C LYS A 103 17.83 -8.32 -0.77
N SER A 104 16.77 -9.12 -0.84
CA SER A 104 16.60 -10.07 -1.93
C SER A 104 15.91 -9.50 -3.15
N SER A 105 14.99 -8.55 -3.00
CA SER A 105 14.23 -8.05 -4.14
C SER A 105 13.44 -6.79 -3.81
N PRO A 106 13.08 -6.02 -4.85
CA PRO A 106 12.15 -4.90 -4.66
C PRO A 106 10.71 -5.40 -4.67
N HIS A 107 9.82 -4.62 -4.05
CA HIS A 107 8.39 -4.92 -4.02
C HIS A 107 7.60 -3.66 -4.28
N LEU A 108 6.50 -3.79 -5.01
CA LEU A 108 5.59 -2.70 -5.31
C LEU A 108 4.19 -3.12 -4.89
N LEU A 109 3.52 -2.23 -4.18
CA LEU A 109 2.14 -2.48 -3.75
C LEU A 109 1.26 -1.30 -4.13
N PRO A 110 0.07 -1.56 -4.71
CA PRO A 110 -0.87 -0.46 -4.92
C PRO A 110 -1.36 0.04 -3.57
N ILE A 111 -1.64 1.34 -3.49
CA ILE A 111 -2.11 1.94 -2.24
C ILE A 111 -3.60 1.66 -2.09
N LEU A 112 -3.94 0.58 -1.42
CA LEU A 112 -5.31 0.18 -1.12
C LEU A 112 -5.64 0.40 0.35
N PHE A 113 -4.80 1.16 1.06
CA PHE A 113 -4.94 1.41 2.48
C PHE A 113 -4.55 2.86 2.76
N ASN A 114 -4.85 3.34 3.95
CA ASN A 114 -4.64 4.74 4.31
C ASN A 114 -3.14 5.08 4.25
N GLN A 115 -2.77 5.88 3.26
CA GLN A 115 -1.37 6.20 3.00
C GLN A 115 -0.74 6.98 4.15
N GLU A 116 -1.47 7.93 4.72
CA GLU A 116 -0.93 8.73 5.82
C GLU A 116 -0.67 7.89 7.05
N GLN A 117 -1.60 7.00 7.38
CA GLN A 117 -1.44 6.11 8.52
C GLN A 117 -0.26 5.18 8.31
N LEU A 118 -0.14 4.61 7.11
CA LEU A 118 0.97 3.73 6.78
C LEU A 118 2.30 4.47 6.89
N LYS A 119 2.37 5.68 6.34
CA LYS A 119 3.59 6.46 6.39
C LYS A 119 4.00 6.77 7.82
N LYS A 120 3.04 7.13 8.67
CA LYS A 120 3.31 7.39 10.07
C LYS A 120 3.92 6.18 10.77
N GLU A 121 3.34 4.99 10.53
CA GLU A 121 3.84 3.78 11.16
C GLU A 121 5.23 3.41 10.63
N LEU A 122 5.48 3.59 9.34
CA LEU A 122 6.79 3.31 8.77
C LEU A 122 7.85 4.26 9.29
N ILE A 123 7.50 5.52 9.49
CA ILE A 123 8.43 6.47 10.07
C ILE A 123 8.85 6.05 11.47
N LYS A 124 7.93 5.52 12.25
CA LYS A 124 8.25 5.03 13.59
C LYS A 124 9.22 3.86 13.57
N LYS A 125 9.18 3.04 12.52
CA LYS A 125 9.94 1.78 12.47
C LYS A 125 11.20 1.88 11.60
N VAL A 126 11.12 2.52 10.46
CA VAL A 126 12.17 2.49 9.44
C VAL A 126 12.39 3.84 8.77
N GLU A 127 12.29 4.92 9.53
CA GLU A 127 12.45 6.27 8.96
C GLU A 127 13.77 6.44 8.22
N SER A 128 14.85 5.90 8.78
CA SER A 128 16.17 6.04 8.19
C SER A 128 16.30 5.42 6.80
N LEU A 129 15.36 4.54 6.44
CA LEU A 129 15.39 3.86 5.16
C LEU A 129 14.52 4.54 4.11
N GLU A 130 13.83 5.61 4.48
CA GLU A 130 12.97 6.32 3.54
C GLU A 130 13.80 7.02 2.46
N ILE A 131 13.41 6.83 1.19
CA ILE A 131 14.03 7.55 0.09
C ILE A 131 13.35 8.91 0.00
N LYS A 132 14.07 9.96 0.32
CA LYS A 132 13.52 11.32 0.26
C LYS A 132 13.82 11.93 -1.07
N ASN A 133 12.85 12.60 -1.65
CA ASN A 133 13.08 13.31 -2.88
C ASN A 133 13.88 14.57 -2.60
N PRO A 134 14.83 14.90 -3.46
CA PRO A 134 15.61 16.13 -3.30
C PRO A 134 14.76 17.36 -3.46
#